data_15e9ef905b29214811eecf3df082b45e
#
_entry.id   15e9ef905b29214811eecf3df082b45e
#
_cell.length_a   1.000
_cell.length_b   1.000
_cell.length_c   1.000
_cell.angle_alpha   90.00
_cell.angle_beta   90.00
_cell.angle_gamma   90.00
#
_symmetry.space_group_name_H-M   'P 1'
#
loop_
_entity.id
_entity.type
_entity.pdbx_description
1 polymer ?
#
loop_
_entity_poly.entity_id
_entity_poly.type
_entity_poly.pdbx_seq_one_letter_code
_entity_poly.pdbx_strand_id
1 'polypeptide(L)'
;MPVPDNSNPLSVSLGNPYLKPYFRHDIRTRFGYSDRTKFLSFSGSLEGGLVQSPIVNASWYNDGGTQFSLPVNGPTSGNASLRTFFNAPIAKSNFSISNMLSGSWYTSSSYVGKSSFNTDKYYDGTNFDYELFHQDFPDLGESEYFTENRIQTMNLSERLKATY
;
A
#
# COMPACT_ATOMS: atom_id res chain seq x y z
N MET A 1 17.21 -3.50 -22.73
CA MET A 1 15.83 -4.04 -22.65
C MET A 1 15.74 -4.87 -21.37
N PRO A 2 14.68 -4.75 -20.58
CA PRO A 2 14.46 -5.66 -19.45
C PRO A 2 14.25 -7.07 -19.99
N VAL A 3 15.03 -8.02 -19.48
CA VAL A 3 14.92 -9.42 -19.86
C VAL A 3 13.92 -10.08 -18.91
N PRO A 4 12.92 -10.83 -19.42
CA PRO A 4 12.03 -11.60 -18.55
C PRO A 4 12.81 -12.60 -17.71
N ASP A 5 12.49 -12.68 -16.41
CA ASP A 5 12.98 -13.77 -15.56
C ASP A 5 11.97 -14.92 -15.66
N ASN A 6 12.38 -15.98 -16.35
CA ASN A 6 11.64 -17.21 -16.57
C ASN A 6 12.34 -18.44 -15.95
N SER A 7 13.14 -18.22 -14.93
CA SER A 7 13.82 -19.31 -14.20
C SER A 7 12.83 -20.33 -13.58
N ASN A 8 11.60 -19.89 -13.31
CA ASN A 8 10.48 -20.75 -12.93
C ASN A 8 9.47 -20.83 -14.08
N PRO A 9 9.24 -22.01 -14.68
CA PRO A 9 8.34 -22.17 -15.81
C PRO A 9 6.86 -21.84 -15.49
N LEU A 10 6.50 -21.78 -14.22
CA LEU A 10 5.16 -21.42 -13.76
C LEU A 10 5.02 -19.93 -13.39
N SER A 11 6.08 -19.15 -13.46
CA SER A 11 6.06 -17.74 -13.08
C SER A 11 7.10 -16.96 -13.89
N VAL A 12 6.63 -15.99 -14.66
CA VAL A 12 7.46 -15.10 -15.47
C VAL A 12 7.36 -13.68 -14.91
N SER A 13 8.48 -13.14 -14.47
CA SER A 13 8.58 -11.75 -14.02
C SER A 13 9.09 -10.87 -15.17
N LEU A 14 8.29 -9.87 -15.50
CA LEU A 14 8.57 -8.93 -16.58
C LEU A 14 9.10 -7.62 -16.00
N GLY A 15 10.04 -6.97 -16.68
CA GLY A 15 10.40 -5.58 -16.42
C GLY A 15 9.51 -4.65 -17.23
N ASN A 16 9.37 -3.38 -16.82
CA ASN A 16 8.63 -2.40 -17.60
C ASN A 16 9.48 -1.16 -17.88
N PRO A 17 9.91 -0.94 -19.13
CA PRO A 17 10.72 0.20 -19.49
C PRO A 17 9.94 1.53 -19.52
N TYR A 18 8.62 1.48 -19.49
CA TYR A 18 7.72 2.65 -19.57
C TYR A 18 7.21 3.14 -18.21
N LEU A 19 7.81 2.67 -17.10
CA LEU A 19 7.47 3.15 -15.78
C LEU A 19 7.75 4.65 -15.63
N LYS A 20 6.74 5.37 -15.15
CA LYS A 20 6.86 6.79 -14.79
C LYS A 20 7.32 6.92 -13.34
N PRO A 21 8.08 7.97 -12.98
CA PRO A 21 8.41 8.27 -11.61
C PRO A 21 7.14 8.45 -10.76
N TYR A 22 7.17 7.96 -9.53
CA TYR A 22 6.14 8.25 -8.55
C TYR A 22 6.54 9.42 -7.66
N PHE A 23 5.55 10.13 -7.12
CA PHE A 23 5.77 11.19 -6.15
C PHE A 23 5.17 10.79 -4.81
N ARG A 24 5.95 10.98 -3.75
CA ARG A 24 5.53 10.70 -2.39
C ARG A 24 5.51 11.98 -1.58
N HIS A 25 4.40 12.21 -0.90
CA HIS A 25 4.19 13.30 0.03
C HIS A 25 3.95 12.71 1.41
N ASP A 26 4.80 13.07 2.38
CA ASP A 26 4.65 12.62 3.75
C ASP A 26 4.48 13.83 4.67
N ILE A 27 3.55 13.74 5.60
CA ILE A 27 3.37 14.66 6.70
C ILE A 27 3.53 13.91 8.02
N ARG A 28 4.25 14.51 8.96
CA ARG A 28 4.41 13.96 10.31
C ARG A 28 4.31 15.08 11.32
N THR A 29 3.40 14.92 12.27
CA THR A 29 3.20 15.86 13.36
C THR A 29 3.30 15.13 14.69
N ARG A 30 3.95 15.76 15.66
CA ARG A 30 4.02 15.27 17.04
C ARG A 30 3.68 16.41 17.98
N PHE A 31 2.94 16.08 19.02
CA PHE A 31 2.61 17.01 20.09
C PHE A 31 2.73 16.30 21.43
N GLY A 32 3.03 17.07 22.48
CA GLY A 32 3.13 16.55 23.83
C GLY A 32 2.91 17.64 24.84
N TYR A 33 2.23 17.29 25.90
CA TYR A 33 2.02 18.12 27.09
C TYR A 33 2.29 17.28 28.33
N SER A 34 2.98 17.85 29.30
CA SER A 34 3.25 17.19 30.57
C SER A 34 3.22 18.21 31.70
N ASP A 35 2.42 17.94 32.71
CA ASP A 35 2.38 18.70 33.98
C ASP A 35 2.90 17.78 35.10
N ARG A 36 4.12 18.02 35.54
CA ARG A 36 4.78 17.23 36.58
C ARG A 36 4.14 17.41 37.95
N THR A 37 3.53 18.55 38.20
CA THR A 37 2.88 18.85 39.47
C THR A 37 1.59 18.06 39.64
N LYS A 38 0.89 17.86 38.54
CA LYS A 38 -0.38 17.10 38.48
C LYS A 38 -0.22 15.67 38.01
N PHE A 39 1.03 15.24 37.67
CA PHE A 39 1.33 13.94 37.08
C PHE A 39 0.49 13.64 35.83
N LEU A 40 0.13 14.69 35.09
CA LEU A 40 -0.69 14.61 33.88
C LEU A 40 0.24 14.60 32.66
N SER A 41 0.05 13.67 31.77
CA SER A 41 0.73 13.68 30.47
C SER A 41 -0.24 13.34 29.33
N PHE A 42 -0.04 14.03 28.23
CA PHE A 42 -0.74 13.79 26.99
C PHE A 42 0.26 13.94 25.82
N SER A 43 0.31 12.95 24.96
CA SER A 43 1.14 13.03 23.76
C SER A 43 0.45 12.35 22.60
N GLY A 44 0.85 12.74 21.40
CA GLY A 44 0.33 12.12 20.22
C GLY A 44 1.22 12.35 19.00
N SER A 45 1.00 11.52 18.00
CA SER A 45 1.58 11.66 16.68
C SER A 45 0.54 11.38 15.61
N LEU A 46 0.56 12.21 14.57
CA LEU A 46 -0.20 12.02 13.34
C LEU A 46 0.79 11.92 12.20
N GLU A 47 0.68 10.86 11.44
CA GLU A 47 1.50 10.64 10.25
C GLU A 47 0.55 10.35 9.09
N GLY A 48 0.86 10.89 7.92
CA GLY A 48 0.10 10.65 6.70
C GLY A 48 1.01 10.68 5.49
N GLY A 49 0.67 9.91 4.48
CA GLY A 49 1.39 9.87 3.23
C GLY A 49 0.46 9.65 2.05
N LEU A 50 0.78 10.28 0.93
CA LEU A 50 0.15 10.05 -0.36
C LEU A 50 1.24 9.72 -1.38
N VAL A 51 1.00 8.70 -2.19
CA VAL A 51 1.87 8.31 -3.29
C VAL A 51 1.08 8.43 -4.58
N GLN A 52 1.49 9.34 -5.43
CA GLN A 52 0.94 9.53 -6.77
C GLN A 52 1.64 8.60 -7.74
N SER A 53 0.89 7.91 -8.58
CA SER A 53 1.39 6.95 -9.57
C SER A 53 2.33 5.90 -8.99
N PRO A 54 1.98 5.24 -7.86
CA PRO A 54 2.83 4.21 -7.27
C PRO A 54 3.10 3.09 -8.25
N ILE A 55 4.26 2.45 -8.12
CA ILE A 55 4.54 1.23 -8.87
C ILE A 55 3.82 0.08 -8.17
N VAL A 56 2.93 -0.57 -8.90
CA VAL A 56 2.13 -1.71 -8.45
C VAL A 56 2.31 -2.87 -9.42
N ASN A 57 1.93 -4.07 -9.04
CA ASN A 57 2.01 -5.22 -9.92
C ASN A 57 0.68 -5.44 -10.66
N ALA A 58 0.79 -5.68 -11.97
CA ALA A 58 -0.24 -6.32 -12.76
C ALA A 58 0.13 -7.80 -12.90
N SER A 59 -0.81 -8.69 -12.62
CA SER A 59 -0.60 -10.15 -12.71
C SER A 59 -1.74 -10.80 -13.47
N TRP A 60 -1.39 -11.79 -14.29
CA TRP A 60 -2.35 -12.58 -15.05
C TRP A 60 -1.81 -13.99 -15.30
N TYR A 61 -2.66 -14.85 -15.80
CA TYR A 61 -2.30 -16.21 -16.17
C TYR A 61 -2.54 -16.39 -17.68
N ASN A 62 -1.65 -17.11 -18.34
CA ASN A 62 -1.91 -17.59 -19.70
C ASN A 62 -2.73 -18.88 -19.67
N ASP A 63 -3.12 -19.38 -20.85
CA ASP A 63 -3.88 -20.62 -21.01
C ASP A 63 -3.13 -21.86 -20.48
N GLY A 64 -1.81 -21.80 -20.44
CA GLY A 64 -0.94 -22.85 -19.89
C GLY A 64 -0.80 -22.82 -18.36
N GLY A 65 -1.46 -21.87 -17.67
CA GLY A 65 -1.39 -21.72 -16.21
C GLY A 65 -0.12 -21.04 -15.71
N THR A 66 0.72 -20.49 -16.59
CA THR A 66 1.87 -19.69 -16.21
C THR A 66 1.43 -18.31 -15.75
N GLN A 67 1.86 -17.89 -14.56
CA GLN A 67 1.63 -16.56 -14.02
C GLN A 67 2.62 -15.56 -14.59
N PHE A 68 2.13 -14.47 -15.08
CA PHE A 68 2.92 -13.30 -15.46
C PHE A 68 2.75 -12.19 -14.42
N SER A 69 3.84 -11.44 -14.17
CA SER A 69 3.86 -10.28 -13.30
C SER A 69 4.60 -9.13 -13.98
N LEU A 70 3.95 -7.99 -14.09
CA LEU A 70 4.49 -6.78 -14.72
C LEU A 70 4.33 -5.58 -13.76
N PRO A 71 5.41 -4.87 -13.40
CA PRO A 71 5.28 -3.62 -12.66
C PRO A 71 4.69 -2.52 -13.54
N VAL A 72 3.70 -1.80 -13.04
CA VAL A 72 3.01 -0.72 -13.75
C VAL A 72 2.75 0.45 -12.80
N ASN A 73 2.47 1.63 -13.35
CA ASN A 73 2.00 2.73 -12.54
C ASN A 73 0.52 2.53 -12.20
N GLY A 74 0.22 2.59 -10.91
CA GLY A 74 -1.13 2.42 -10.39
C GLY A 74 -1.78 3.73 -9.92
N PRO A 75 -3.02 3.67 -9.46
CA PRO A 75 -3.74 4.81 -8.92
C PRO A 75 -3.12 5.27 -7.61
N THR A 76 -3.40 6.52 -7.25
CA THR A 76 -2.91 7.12 -6.01
C THR A 76 -3.25 6.25 -4.80
N SER A 77 -2.24 5.95 -4.01
CA SER A 77 -2.34 5.24 -2.74
C SER A 77 -2.04 6.16 -1.57
N GLY A 78 -2.50 5.79 -0.39
CA GLY A 78 -2.28 6.61 0.79
C GLY A 78 -2.27 5.81 2.08
N ASN A 79 -1.70 6.44 3.09
CA ASN A 79 -1.72 5.93 4.45
C ASN A 79 -1.92 7.07 5.44
N ALA A 80 -2.55 6.77 6.58
CA ALA A 80 -2.64 7.65 7.72
C ALA A 80 -2.49 6.84 9.00
N SER A 81 -1.84 7.39 10.00
CA SER A 81 -1.78 6.79 11.33
C SER A 81 -1.87 7.86 12.40
N LEU A 82 -2.63 7.55 13.44
CA LEU A 82 -2.78 8.34 14.65
C LEU A 82 -2.36 7.48 15.84
N ARG A 83 -1.57 8.06 16.73
CA ARG A 83 -1.27 7.45 18.02
C ARG A 83 -1.39 8.51 19.09
N THR A 84 -2.13 8.22 20.15
CA THR A 84 -2.24 9.09 21.32
C THR A 84 -1.95 8.31 22.59
N PHE A 85 -1.38 8.99 23.54
CA PHE A 85 -1.15 8.51 24.88
C PHE A 85 -1.62 9.56 25.88
N PHE A 86 -2.41 9.13 26.82
CA PHE A 86 -2.91 9.95 27.93
C PHE A 86 -2.62 9.24 29.25
N ASN A 87 -2.16 9.98 30.23
CA ASN A 87 -2.01 9.49 31.61
C ASN A 87 -2.40 10.58 32.60
N ALA A 88 -3.26 10.25 33.53
CA ALA A 88 -3.69 11.14 34.57
C ALA A 88 -3.93 10.40 35.90
N PRO A 89 -3.60 11.00 37.04
CA PRO A 89 -4.05 10.49 38.32
C PRO A 89 -5.55 10.76 38.51
N ILE A 90 -6.23 9.89 39.21
CA ILE A 90 -7.57 10.15 39.72
C ILE A 90 -7.47 10.99 40.98
N ALA A 91 -8.06 12.18 40.96
CA ALA A 91 -7.95 13.16 42.05
C ALA A 91 -8.24 12.55 43.43
N LYS A 92 -7.37 12.84 44.40
CA LYS A 92 -7.44 12.38 45.80
C LYS A 92 -7.39 10.86 46.00
N SER A 93 -6.88 10.11 45.05
CA SER A 93 -6.67 8.67 45.16
C SER A 93 -5.25 8.30 44.76
N ASN A 94 -4.83 7.09 45.12
CA ASN A 94 -3.54 6.52 44.66
C ASN A 94 -3.67 5.87 43.26
N PHE A 95 -4.81 6.06 42.59
CA PHE A 95 -5.06 5.49 41.27
C PHE A 95 -4.65 6.44 40.17
N SER A 96 -4.11 5.88 39.10
CA SER A 96 -3.89 6.54 37.84
C SER A 96 -4.53 5.80 36.69
N ILE A 97 -5.02 6.54 35.70
CA ILE A 97 -5.53 5.99 34.44
C ILE A 97 -4.58 6.36 33.33
N SER A 98 -4.23 5.39 32.52
CA SER A 98 -3.55 5.63 31.24
C SER A 98 -4.36 5.03 30.10
N ASN A 99 -4.42 5.76 29.01
CA ASN A 99 -5.06 5.36 27.77
C ASN A 99 -4.07 5.49 26.62
N MET A 100 -4.01 4.48 25.79
CA MET A 100 -3.29 4.50 24.54
C MET A 100 -4.26 4.15 23.43
N LEU A 101 -4.45 5.07 22.49
CA LEU A 101 -5.24 4.86 21.29
C LEU A 101 -4.31 4.89 20.09
N SER A 102 -4.44 3.92 19.21
CA SER A 102 -3.75 3.90 17.92
C SER A 102 -4.71 3.52 16.80
N GLY A 103 -4.68 4.28 15.74
CA GLY A 103 -5.42 4.03 14.52
C GLY A 103 -4.50 4.07 13.32
N SER A 104 -4.74 3.23 12.34
CA SER A 104 -4.04 3.28 11.06
C SER A 104 -4.99 2.96 9.92
N TRP A 105 -4.79 3.64 8.81
CA TRP A 105 -5.46 3.42 7.55
C TRP A 105 -4.40 3.33 6.45
N TYR A 106 -4.61 2.41 5.55
CA TYR A 106 -3.72 2.16 4.43
C TYR A 106 -4.53 1.72 3.22
N THR A 107 -4.17 2.21 2.03
CA THR A 107 -4.73 1.75 0.77
C THR A 107 -3.62 1.38 -0.20
N SER A 108 -3.81 0.28 -0.91
CA SER A 108 -2.95 -0.17 -1.99
C SER A 108 -3.79 -0.74 -3.11
N SER A 109 -3.23 -0.76 -4.31
CA SER A 109 -3.88 -1.32 -5.49
C SER A 109 -2.94 -2.27 -6.20
N SER A 110 -3.50 -3.20 -6.94
CA SER A 110 -2.85 -4.07 -7.91
C SER A 110 -3.79 -4.31 -9.08
N TYR A 111 -3.27 -4.78 -10.19
CA TYR A 111 -4.10 -5.15 -11.32
C TYR A 111 -4.09 -6.67 -11.52
N VAL A 112 -5.25 -7.21 -11.84
CA VAL A 112 -5.43 -8.63 -12.14
C VAL A 112 -6.01 -8.76 -13.53
N GLY A 113 -5.32 -9.49 -14.40
CA GLY A 113 -5.80 -9.77 -15.76
C GLY A 113 -6.92 -10.80 -15.74
N LYS A 114 -7.90 -10.59 -16.59
CA LYS A 114 -9.00 -11.54 -16.81
C LYS A 114 -8.53 -12.70 -17.66
N SER A 115 -9.23 -13.83 -17.58
CA SER A 115 -8.97 -15.02 -18.40
C SER A 115 -9.13 -14.79 -19.92
N SER A 116 -9.82 -13.71 -20.30
CA SER A 116 -9.95 -13.30 -21.71
C SER A 116 -8.73 -12.54 -22.26
N PHE A 117 -7.74 -12.25 -21.42
CA PHE A 117 -6.52 -11.57 -21.86
C PHE A 117 -5.60 -12.55 -22.59
N ASN A 118 -5.35 -12.28 -23.88
CA ASN A 118 -4.49 -13.11 -24.71
C ASN A 118 -3.02 -12.72 -24.51
N THR A 119 -2.30 -13.51 -23.73
CA THR A 119 -0.84 -13.33 -23.46
C THR A 119 0.01 -13.57 -24.71
N ASP A 120 -0.37 -14.53 -25.57
CA ASP A 120 0.44 -14.95 -26.74
C ASP A 120 0.57 -13.85 -27.78
N LYS A 121 -0.30 -12.82 -27.72
CA LYS A 121 -0.16 -11.62 -28.57
C LYS A 121 1.11 -10.82 -28.23
N TYR A 122 1.58 -10.89 -26.98
CA TYR A 122 2.65 -10.05 -26.44
C TYR A 122 3.88 -10.85 -26.03
N TYR A 123 3.79 -12.18 -25.92
CA TYR A 123 4.86 -13.03 -25.44
C TYR A 123 5.06 -14.24 -26.36
N ASP A 124 6.27 -14.37 -26.93
CA ASP A 124 6.63 -15.43 -27.88
C ASP A 124 7.24 -16.69 -27.23
N GLY A 125 7.18 -16.78 -25.90
CA GLY A 125 7.81 -17.85 -25.12
C GLY A 125 9.21 -17.49 -24.59
N THR A 126 9.82 -16.42 -25.08
CA THR A 126 11.15 -15.96 -24.67
C THR A 126 11.18 -14.46 -24.41
N ASN A 127 10.55 -13.68 -25.28
CA ASN A 127 10.56 -12.23 -25.22
C ASN A 127 9.15 -11.68 -25.07
N PHE A 128 9.04 -10.58 -24.33
CA PHE A 128 7.79 -9.84 -24.19
C PHE A 128 7.87 -8.54 -25.00
N ASP A 129 6.85 -8.30 -25.83
CA ASP A 129 6.74 -7.10 -26.62
C ASP A 129 6.14 -5.97 -25.79
N TYR A 130 7.03 -5.22 -25.10
CA TYR A 130 6.65 -4.11 -24.23
C TYR A 130 6.07 -2.92 -25.02
N GLU A 131 6.50 -2.71 -26.26
CA GLU A 131 6.05 -1.59 -27.08
C GLU A 131 4.60 -1.80 -27.52
N LEU A 132 4.29 -2.98 -28.04
CA LEU A 132 2.93 -3.34 -28.45
C LEU A 132 1.99 -3.34 -27.23
N PHE A 133 2.44 -3.90 -26.10
CA PHE A 133 1.65 -3.90 -24.87
C PHE A 133 1.35 -2.48 -24.38
N HIS A 134 2.33 -1.59 -24.40
CA HIS A 134 2.14 -0.20 -23.97
C HIS A 134 1.25 0.61 -24.92
N GLN A 135 1.28 0.31 -26.23
CA GLN A 135 0.37 0.92 -27.21
C GLN A 135 -1.08 0.52 -26.98
N ASP A 136 -1.32 -0.77 -26.71
CA ASP A 136 -2.67 -1.29 -26.46
C ASP A 136 -3.20 -0.93 -25.06
N PHE A 137 -2.30 -0.76 -24.09
CA PHE A 137 -2.64 -0.49 -22.70
C PHE A 137 -1.82 0.68 -22.13
N PRO A 138 -2.08 1.91 -22.58
CA PRO A 138 -1.41 3.10 -22.04
C PRO A 138 -1.79 3.35 -20.55
N ASP A 139 -2.98 2.94 -20.18
CA ASP A 139 -3.50 2.90 -18.79
C ASP A 139 -4.27 1.60 -18.55
N LEU A 140 -3.74 0.78 -17.65
CA LEU A 140 -4.38 -0.48 -17.28
C LEU A 140 -5.70 -0.30 -16.52
N GLY A 141 -5.89 0.84 -15.87
CA GLY A 141 -7.13 1.14 -15.14
C GLY A 141 -8.34 1.35 -16.07
N GLU A 142 -8.12 1.72 -17.32
CA GLU A 142 -9.18 1.90 -18.33
C GLU A 142 -9.39 0.65 -19.21
N SER A 143 -8.59 -0.39 -19.00
CA SER A 143 -8.62 -1.61 -19.81
C SER A 143 -9.78 -2.53 -19.44
N GLU A 144 -10.45 -3.09 -20.44
CA GLU A 144 -11.45 -4.14 -20.23
C GLU A 144 -10.85 -5.48 -19.77
N TYR A 145 -9.56 -5.70 -20.01
CA TYR A 145 -8.85 -6.96 -19.72
C TYR A 145 -8.25 -7.01 -18.33
N PHE A 146 -8.06 -5.86 -17.67
CA PHE A 146 -7.50 -5.77 -16.33
C PHE A 146 -8.52 -5.19 -15.36
N THR A 147 -8.51 -5.72 -14.15
CA THR A 147 -9.35 -5.21 -13.07
C THR A 147 -8.46 -4.70 -11.94
N GLU A 148 -8.71 -3.47 -11.49
CA GLU A 148 -8.08 -2.95 -10.29
C GLU A 148 -8.58 -3.72 -9.07
N ASN A 149 -7.65 -4.31 -8.34
CA ASN A 149 -7.89 -4.87 -7.01
C ASN A 149 -7.39 -3.88 -5.98
N ARG A 150 -8.30 -3.12 -5.38
CA ARG A 150 -7.99 -2.11 -4.37
C ARG A 150 -8.26 -2.65 -2.97
N ILE A 151 -7.23 -2.66 -2.15
CA ILE A 151 -7.30 -3.08 -0.76
C ILE A 151 -7.25 -1.85 0.13
N GLN A 152 -8.20 -1.77 1.06
CA GLN A 152 -8.20 -0.78 2.12
C GLN A 152 -8.16 -1.52 3.47
N THR A 153 -7.20 -1.16 4.28
CA THR A 153 -7.05 -1.73 5.62
C THR A 153 -7.17 -0.62 6.65
N MET A 154 -8.02 -0.83 7.63
CA MET A 154 -8.17 0.04 8.77
C MET A 154 -7.99 -0.78 10.06
N ASN A 155 -7.10 -0.31 10.93
CA ASN A 155 -6.89 -0.90 12.24
C ASN A 155 -7.12 0.16 13.30
N LEU A 156 -7.84 -0.22 14.36
CA LEU A 156 -8.04 0.60 15.54
C LEU A 156 -7.72 -0.26 16.77
N SER A 157 -6.92 0.28 17.67
CA SER A 157 -6.55 -0.39 18.92
C SER A 157 -6.60 0.61 20.05
N GLU A 158 -7.25 0.22 21.13
CA GLU A 158 -7.32 0.97 22.37
C GLU A 158 -6.83 0.11 23.54
N ARG A 159 -6.04 0.72 24.42
CA ARG A 159 -5.59 0.11 25.66
C ARG A 159 -5.84 1.07 26.81
N LEU A 160 -6.71 0.67 27.71
CA LEU A 160 -6.97 1.34 28.99
C LEU A 160 -6.27 0.58 30.12
N LYS A 161 -5.58 1.28 30.98
CA LYS A 161 -4.91 0.71 32.16
C LYS A 161 -5.22 1.58 33.37
N ALA A 162 -5.67 0.94 34.46
CA ALA A 162 -5.73 1.53 35.78
C ALA A 162 -4.59 0.97 36.64
N THR A 163 -3.94 1.81 37.41
CA THR A 163 -2.83 1.41 38.30
C THR A 163 -3.10 2.03 39.68
N TYR A 164 -2.92 1.20 40.71
CA TYR A 164 -3.00 1.57 42.14
C TYR A 164 -1.58 1.70 42.72
#